data_15816bd80f7fb4cb0b4f3ff3a9be7759
#
_entry.id   15816bd80f7fb4cb0b4f3ff3a9be7759
#
_cell.length_a   1.000
_cell.length_b   1.000
_cell.length_c   1.000
_cell.angle_alpha   90.00
_cell.angle_beta   90.00
_cell.angle_gamma   90.00
#
_symmetry.space_group_name_H-M   'P 1'
#
loop_
_entity.id
_entity.type
_entity.pdbx_description
1 polymer ?
#
loop_
_entity_poly.entity_id
_entity_poly.type
_entity_poly.pdbx_seq_one_letter_code
_entity_poly.pdbx_strand_id
1 'polypeptide(L)'
;IKLFQQDLIDKGLTGSNVAMVYQNGETVYNEIVNSGAVGDADIDENTIFAIHSMTKTVTTVAMMILLEQNLYQLDDELSKYLPEYSNVNCKGSDGIYPCKNKIKVIDLLTHRSGYTYYARNGANWLFNLHTDLFPDYINTSRFDNLDDFSKAVAKQPLDFEPGTMYSYGLNQAILGRLIEVISGKSFYGFLKENIFDKLGMNDTKFHLTDDDRLRFQPLRVNIKSRTPFNQ
;
A
#
# COMPACT_ATOMS: atom_id res chain seq x y z
N ILE A 1 -23.48 0.36 16.24
CA ILE A 1 -22.72 0.24 14.99
C ILE A 1 -23.68 -0.10 13.85
N LYS A 2 -24.51 -1.17 13.95
CA LYS A 2 -25.44 -1.59 12.87
C LYS A 2 -26.35 -0.46 12.36
N LEU A 3 -26.95 0.34 13.25
CA LEU A 3 -27.75 1.50 12.86
C LEU A 3 -26.95 2.55 12.06
N PHE A 4 -25.66 2.71 12.38
CA PHE A 4 -24.78 3.60 11.63
C PHE A 4 -24.43 3.04 10.25
N GLN A 5 -24.20 1.72 10.12
CA GLN A 5 -24.01 1.07 8.83
C GLN A 5 -25.24 1.27 7.92
N GLN A 6 -26.45 1.09 8.48
CA GLN A 6 -27.69 1.32 7.73
C GLN A 6 -27.86 2.78 7.35
N ASP A 7 -27.61 3.72 8.25
CA ASP A 7 -27.70 5.17 7.97
C ASP A 7 -26.79 5.60 6.82
N LEU A 8 -25.58 5.01 6.72
CA LEU A 8 -24.68 5.26 5.58
C LEU A 8 -25.25 4.74 4.26
N ILE A 9 -25.92 3.58 4.27
CA ILE A 9 -26.61 3.02 3.10
C ILE A 9 -27.78 3.93 2.71
N ASP A 10 -28.63 4.28 3.67
CA ASP A 10 -29.85 5.08 3.45
C ASP A 10 -29.49 6.46 2.87
N LYS A 11 -28.36 7.03 3.25
CA LYS A 11 -27.80 8.28 2.72
C LYS A 11 -27.08 8.11 1.37
N GLY A 12 -26.93 6.89 0.87
CA GLY A 12 -26.18 6.60 -0.36
C GLY A 12 -24.69 6.88 -0.28
N LEU A 13 -24.13 6.90 0.94
CA LEU A 13 -22.70 7.14 1.17
C LEU A 13 -21.86 5.87 1.00
N THR A 14 -22.46 4.69 1.16
CA THR A 14 -21.86 3.40 0.89
C THR A 14 -22.87 2.43 0.31
N GLY A 15 -22.41 1.31 -0.22
CA GLY A 15 -23.22 0.13 -0.53
C GLY A 15 -23.25 -0.86 0.62
N SER A 16 -23.45 -2.15 0.30
CA SER A 16 -23.32 -3.25 1.23
C SER A 16 -21.99 -3.16 1.96
N ASN A 17 -22.00 -3.35 3.27
CA ASN A 17 -20.81 -3.17 4.10
C ASN A 17 -20.77 -4.13 5.28
N VAL A 18 -19.58 -4.39 5.78
CA VAL A 18 -19.33 -5.18 6.98
C VAL A 18 -18.55 -4.36 7.99
N ALA A 19 -18.88 -4.48 9.25
CA ALA A 19 -18.10 -3.94 10.35
C ALA A 19 -17.78 -5.04 11.36
N MET A 20 -16.52 -5.12 11.74
CA MET A 20 -16.03 -6.07 12.74
C MET A 20 -15.28 -5.31 13.82
N VAL A 21 -15.48 -5.72 15.07
CA VAL A 21 -14.68 -5.24 16.21
C VAL A 21 -14.10 -6.46 16.92
N TYR A 22 -12.80 -6.42 17.10
CA TYR A 22 -12.04 -7.44 17.79
C TYR A 22 -11.43 -6.84 19.05
N GLN A 23 -11.65 -7.48 20.20
CA GLN A 23 -11.17 -6.99 21.49
C GLN A 23 -10.78 -8.16 22.39
N ASN A 24 -9.61 -8.06 23.03
CA ASN A 24 -9.12 -9.05 24.00
C ASN A 24 -9.10 -10.50 23.47
N GLY A 25 -8.79 -10.69 22.19
CA GLY A 25 -8.73 -12.02 21.61
C GLY A 25 -10.06 -12.55 21.09
N GLU A 26 -11.13 -11.76 21.14
CA GLU A 26 -12.48 -12.17 20.73
C GLU A 26 -13.13 -11.20 19.76
N THR A 27 -13.94 -11.71 18.85
CA THR A 27 -14.81 -10.89 17.99
C THR A 27 -16.03 -10.47 18.80
N VAL A 28 -16.07 -9.20 19.22
CA VAL A 28 -17.17 -8.65 20.03
C VAL A 28 -18.29 -8.05 19.18
N TYR A 29 -18.04 -7.84 17.90
CA TYR A 29 -19.01 -7.38 16.92
C TYR A 29 -18.62 -7.86 15.52
N ASN A 30 -19.57 -8.40 14.77
CA ASN A 30 -19.42 -8.75 13.36
C ASN A 30 -20.79 -8.72 12.70
N GLU A 31 -21.06 -7.66 11.93
CA GLU A 31 -22.34 -7.46 11.25
C GLU A 31 -22.15 -7.08 9.80
N ILE A 32 -22.87 -7.77 8.95
CA ILE A 32 -23.01 -7.48 7.52
C ILE A 32 -24.34 -6.81 7.32
N VAL A 33 -24.35 -5.70 6.58
CA VAL A 33 -25.57 -4.97 6.18
C VAL A 33 -25.56 -4.83 4.67
N ASN A 34 -26.49 -5.51 4.00
CA ASN A 34 -26.67 -5.46 2.56
C ASN A 34 -27.61 -4.32 2.17
N SER A 35 -27.26 -3.57 1.12
CA SER A 35 -28.00 -2.40 0.69
C SER A 35 -29.26 -2.74 -0.09
N GLY A 36 -29.29 -3.86 -0.78
CA GLY A 36 -30.33 -4.23 -1.74
C GLY A 36 -30.44 -3.29 -2.94
N ALA A 37 -29.46 -2.39 -3.13
CA ALA A 37 -29.49 -1.40 -4.20
C ALA A 37 -29.11 -2.03 -5.54
N VAL A 38 -29.74 -1.58 -6.61
CA VAL A 38 -29.42 -2.03 -7.97
C VAL A 38 -27.95 -1.77 -8.31
N GLY A 39 -27.22 -2.80 -8.72
CA GLY A 39 -25.81 -2.74 -9.08
C GLY A 39 -24.86 -2.82 -7.88
N ASP A 40 -25.38 -3.10 -6.69
CA ASP A 40 -24.59 -3.41 -5.50
C ASP A 40 -24.82 -4.90 -5.14
N ALA A 41 -23.76 -5.69 -5.16
CA ALA A 41 -23.88 -7.09 -4.81
C ALA A 41 -24.06 -7.26 -3.31
N ASP A 42 -24.87 -8.25 -2.92
CA ASP A 42 -24.91 -8.69 -1.54
C ASP A 42 -23.54 -9.27 -1.14
N ILE A 43 -23.13 -8.97 0.06
CA ILE A 43 -21.91 -9.48 0.66
C ILE A 43 -22.23 -10.49 1.76
N ASP A 44 -21.30 -11.42 1.96
CA ASP A 44 -21.37 -12.44 2.97
C ASP A 44 -19.98 -12.67 3.62
N GLU A 45 -19.86 -13.67 4.45
CA GLU A 45 -18.61 -14.04 5.12
C GLU A 45 -17.50 -14.53 4.17
N ASN A 46 -17.86 -14.92 2.94
CA ASN A 46 -16.91 -15.38 1.93
C ASN A 46 -16.50 -14.27 0.94
N THR A 47 -17.04 -13.08 1.11
CA THR A 47 -16.77 -11.96 0.20
C THR A 47 -15.32 -11.48 0.34
N ILE A 48 -14.67 -11.26 -0.80
CA ILE A 48 -13.30 -10.77 -0.90
C ILE A 48 -13.30 -9.26 -1.11
N PHE A 49 -12.50 -8.54 -0.34
CA PHE A 49 -12.36 -7.09 -0.41
C PHE A 49 -10.93 -6.68 -0.78
N ALA A 50 -10.81 -5.60 -1.55
CA ALA A 50 -9.51 -4.95 -1.75
C ALA A 50 -9.08 -4.22 -0.47
N ILE A 51 -7.97 -4.62 0.11
CA ILE A 51 -7.45 -4.03 1.36
C ILE A 51 -6.52 -2.83 1.14
N HIS A 52 -6.17 -2.52 -0.11
CA HIS A 52 -5.37 -1.36 -0.48
C HIS A 52 -4.18 -1.13 0.47
N SER A 53 -4.10 0.06 1.09
CA SER A 53 -2.98 0.44 1.95
C SER A 53 -2.87 -0.34 3.27
N MET A 54 -3.86 -1.14 3.65
CA MET A 54 -3.71 -2.09 4.76
C MET A 54 -2.66 -3.16 4.46
N THR A 55 -2.35 -3.42 3.19
CA THR A 55 -1.22 -4.25 2.75
C THR A 55 0.11 -3.81 3.37
N LYS A 56 0.27 -2.51 3.67
CA LYS A 56 1.50 -1.97 4.29
C LYS A 56 1.77 -2.55 5.67
N THR A 57 0.73 -2.83 6.45
CA THR A 57 0.87 -3.50 7.75
C THR A 57 1.48 -4.88 7.57
N VAL A 58 1.01 -5.65 6.59
CA VAL A 58 1.52 -6.99 6.29
C VAL A 58 2.97 -6.93 5.82
N THR A 59 3.30 -5.98 4.93
CA THR A 59 4.69 -5.77 4.48
C THR A 59 5.61 -5.41 5.63
N THR A 60 5.15 -4.56 6.57
CA THR A 60 5.93 -4.19 7.75
C THR A 60 6.15 -5.41 8.66
N VAL A 61 5.13 -6.24 8.89
CA VAL A 61 5.27 -7.49 9.65
C VAL A 61 6.30 -8.42 9.00
N ALA A 62 6.28 -8.56 7.68
CA ALA A 62 7.28 -9.35 6.95
C ALA A 62 8.71 -8.83 7.18
N MET A 63 8.90 -7.51 7.14
CA MET A 63 10.20 -6.91 7.46
C MET A 63 10.60 -7.18 8.91
N MET A 64 9.66 -7.12 9.88
CA MET A 64 9.97 -7.43 11.28
C MET A 64 10.37 -8.90 11.46
N ILE A 65 9.76 -9.84 10.74
CA ILE A 65 10.17 -11.26 10.75
C ILE A 65 11.63 -11.41 10.28
N LEU A 66 12.01 -10.73 9.20
CA LEU A 66 13.39 -10.75 8.71
C LEU A 66 14.37 -10.07 9.70
N LEU A 67 13.92 -9.03 10.39
CA LEU A 67 14.72 -8.35 11.43
C LEU A 67 14.98 -9.28 12.63
N GLU A 68 13.95 -9.99 13.11
CA GLU A 68 14.09 -10.99 14.19
C GLU A 68 15.06 -12.11 13.81
N GLN A 69 15.15 -12.45 12.52
CA GLN A 69 16.10 -13.41 12.00
C GLN A 69 17.51 -12.84 11.81
N ASN A 70 17.74 -11.56 12.16
CA ASN A 70 18.99 -10.83 11.98
C ASN A 70 19.50 -10.79 10.53
N LEU A 71 18.62 -10.83 9.55
CA LEU A 71 18.97 -10.81 8.14
C LEU A 71 19.25 -9.41 7.60
N TYR A 72 18.85 -8.38 8.33
CA TYR A 72 19.18 -6.98 8.10
C TYR A 72 19.15 -6.18 9.42
N GLN A 73 19.63 -4.93 9.38
CA GLN A 73 19.52 -3.96 10.46
C GLN A 73 18.73 -2.73 10.00
N LEU A 74 18.02 -2.06 10.91
CA LEU A 74 17.23 -0.87 10.59
C LEU A 74 18.07 0.25 9.97
N ASP A 75 19.31 0.40 10.42
CA ASP A 75 20.26 1.41 9.95
C ASP A 75 21.08 0.99 8.73
N ASP A 76 20.89 -0.22 8.21
CA ASP A 76 21.57 -0.63 6.99
C ASP A 76 21.20 0.31 5.84
N GLU A 77 22.20 0.68 5.04
CA GLU A 77 21.97 1.38 3.79
C GLU A 77 21.20 0.45 2.82
N LEU A 78 20.15 0.98 2.20
CA LEU A 78 19.34 0.24 1.22
C LEU A 78 20.19 -0.33 0.09
N SER A 79 21.21 0.40 -0.33
CA SER A 79 22.16 0.03 -1.38
C SER A 79 22.98 -1.23 -1.10
N LYS A 80 23.06 -1.64 0.16
CA LYS A 80 23.68 -2.94 0.56
C LYS A 80 22.93 -4.13 -0.06
N TYR A 81 21.64 -4.01 -0.23
CA TYR A 81 20.75 -5.07 -0.72
C TYR A 81 20.24 -4.79 -2.14
N LEU A 82 20.00 -3.53 -2.46
CA LEU A 82 19.49 -3.02 -3.72
C LEU A 82 20.49 -2.00 -4.31
N PRO A 83 21.50 -2.48 -5.06
CA PRO A 83 22.61 -1.63 -5.54
C PRO A 83 22.17 -0.44 -6.40
N GLU A 84 21.00 -0.51 -7.04
CA GLU A 84 20.41 0.56 -7.82
C GLU A 84 20.20 1.85 -7.01
N TYR A 85 20.12 1.78 -5.68
CA TYR A 85 19.98 2.93 -4.78
C TYR A 85 21.30 3.51 -4.27
N SER A 86 22.45 3.07 -4.81
CA SER A 86 23.77 3.56 -4.35
C SER A 86 24.00 5.03 -4.64
N ASN A 87 23.46 5.53 -5.77
CA ASN A 87 23.68 6.89 -6.26
C ASN A 87 22.35 7.55 -6.62
N VAL A 88 21.58 7.91 -5.60
CA VAL A 88 20.29 8.59 -5.78
C VAL A 88 20.48 10.12 -5.83
N ASN A 89 19.60 10.78 -6.55
CA ASN A 89 19.56 12.24 -6.67
C ASN A 89 18.38 12.79 -5.89
N CYS A 90 18.53 14.03 -5.41
CA CYS A 90 17.52 14.78 -4.69
C CYS A 90 17.12 16.03 -5.50
N LYS A 91 15.89 16.49 -5.33
CA LYS A 91 15.39 17.77 -5.88
C LYS A 91 15.70 18.90 -4.88
N GLY A 92 16.26 20.01 -5.39
CA GLY A 92 16.48 21.25 -4.65
C GLY A 92 15.91 22.47 -5.37
N SER A 93 16.05 23.63 -4.77
CA SER A 93 15.65 24.91 -5.38
C SER A 93 16.32 25.16 -6.74
N ASP A 94 17.57 24.74 -6.86
CA ASP A 94 18.46 25.06 -7.97
C ASP A 94 18.59 23.89 -8.98
N GLY A 95 17.77 22.85 -8.81
CA GLY A 95 17.74 21.69 -9.68
C GLY A 95 17.99 20.38 -8.96
N ILE A 96 18.37 19.37 -9.74
CA ILE A 96 18.64 18.01 -9.23
C ILE A 96 20.13 17.92 -8.84
N TYR A 97 20.39 17.34 -7.67
CA TYR A 97 21.75 17.17 -7.15
C TYR A 97 21.91 15.77 -6.51
N PRO A 98 23.12 15.20 -6.43
CA PRO A 98 23.35 13.96 -5.68
C PRO A 98 22.97 14.11 -4.21
N CYS A 99 22.11 13.22 -3.71
CA CYS A 99 21.71 13.29 -2.30
C CYS A 99 22.93 13.13 -1.38
N LYS A 100 22.96 13.86 -0.29
CA LYS A 100 24.01 13.81 0.74
C LYS A 100 23.83 12.60 1.64
N ASN A 101 22.56 12.27 1.96
CA ASN A 101 22.21 11.14 2.81
C ASN A 101 21.96 9.89 1.96
N LYS A 102 22.37 8.74 2.48
CA LYS A 102 21.98 7.44 1.94
C LYS A 102 20.60 7.06 2.47
N ILE A 103 19.83 6.34 1.65
CA ILE A 103 18.56 5.77 2.10
C ILE A 103 18.88 4.60 3.02
N LYS A 104 18.31 4.59 4.22
CA LYS A 104 18.36 3.47 5.16
C LYS A 104 17.06 2.67 5.12
N VAL A 105 17.09 1.40 5.55
CA VAL A 105 15.90 0.57 5.62
C VAL A 105 14.81 1.21 6.49
N ILE A 106 15.19 1.81 7.62
CA ILE A 106 14.25 2.54 8.49
C ILE A 106 13.55 3.70 7.78
N ASP A 107 14.18 4.35 6.81
CA ASP A 107 13.57 5.45 6.07
C ASP A 107 12.41 4.97 5.19
N LEU A 108 12.48 3.74 4.66
CA LEU A 108 11.37 3.12 3.94
C LEU A 108 10.22 2.75 4.88
N LEU A 109 10.53 2.12 6.02
CA LEU A 109 9.54 1.71 7.03
C LEU A 109 8.76 2.91 7.60
N THR A 110 9.42 4.07 7.69
CA THR A 110 8.85 5.29 8.29
C THR A 110 8.41 6.34 7.27
N HIS A 111 8.38 5.99 5.98
CA HIS A 111 8.06 6.93 4.88
C HIS A 111 8.94 8.19 4.86
N ARG A 112 10.25 8.03 5.07
CA ARG A 112 11.22 9.12 5.11
C ARG A 112 12.30 9.02 4.02
N SER A 113 12.12 8.14 3.03
CA SER A 113 13.11 7.95 1.96
C SER A 113 13.19 9.10 0.97
N GLY A 114 12.13 9.90 0.81
CA GLY A 114 12.02 10.93 -0.23
C GLY A 114 11.27 10.49 -1.49
N TYR A 115 10.92 9.21 -1.63
CA TYR A 115 10.03 8.71 -2.69
C TYR A 115 8.57 8.92 -2.32
N THR A 116 7.94 9.91 -2.92
CA THR A 116 6.56 10.32 -2.63
C THR A 116 5.60 9.82 -3.71
N TYR A 117 4.31 9.70 -3.40
CA TYR A 117 3.29 9.44 -4.41
C TYR A 117 2.96 10.68 -5.24
N TYR A 118 3.18 11.86 -4.68
CA TYR A 118 2.67 13.12 -5.23
C TYR A 118 3.78 14.14 -5.32
N ALA A 119 3.89 14.80 -6.47
CA ALA A 119 4.80 15.92 -6.61
C ALA A 119 4.44 17.05 -5.63
N ARG A 120 5.45 17.65 -4.98
CA ARG A 120 5.29 18.68 -3.94
C ARG A 120 4.85 20.05 -4.43
N ASN A 121 4.55 20.22 -5.68
CA ASN A 121 4.19 21.51 -6.31
C ASN A 121 2.78 22.02 -5.98
N GLY A 122 2.19 21.63 -4.84
CA GLY A 122 0.98 22.23 -4.30
C GLY A 122 -0.32 21.93 -5.07
N ALA A 123 -0.26 21.11 -6.10
CA ALA A 123 -1.46 20.67 -6.79
C ALA A 123 -2.25 19.74 -5.86
N ASN A 124 -3.50 20.06 -5.66
CA ASN A 124 -4.46 19.34 -4.84
C ASN A 124 -4.51 17.87 -5.26
N TRP A 125 -3.74 17.02 -4.58
CA TRP A 125 -3.60 15.60 -4.86
C TRP A 125 -4.93 14.80 -4.80
N LEU A 126 -5.93 15.32 -4.09
CA LEU A 126 -7.25 14.71 -3.96
C LEU A 126 -8.15 14.85 -5.20
N PHE A 127 -7.86 15.81 -6.09
CA PHE A 127 -8.80 16.18 -7.15
C PHE A 127 -8.38 15.76 -8.55
N ASN A 128 -7.16 15.38 -8.72
CA ASN A 128 -6.65 14.98 -10.03
C ASN A 128 -6.53 13.45 -10.11
N LEU A 129 -7.62 12.74 -10.07
CA LEU A 129 -7.71 11.30 -10.40
C LEU A 129 -7.58 11.05 -11.92
N HIS A 130 -7.23 12.06 -12.69
CA HIS A 130 -6.89 11.88 -14.09
C HIS A 130 -5.45 11.39 -14.22
N THR A 131 -5.26 10.53 -15.19
CA THR A 131 -4.10 9.70 -15.48
C THR A 131 -2.74 10.42 -15.59
N ASP A 132 -2.75 11.76 -15.66
CA ASP A 132 -1.55 12.57 -15.84
C ASP A 132 -0.83 12.96 -14.54
N LEU A 133 -1.36 12.52 -13.40
CA LEU A 133 -0.86 12.92 -12.07
C LEU A 133 0.00 11.90 -11.37
N PHE A 134 -0.14 10.67 -11.75
CA PHE A 134 0.83 9.67 -11.33
C PHE A 134 1.94 9.67 -12.37
N PRO A 135 3.18 9.99 -11.99
CA PRO A 135 4.31 9.77 -12.87
C PRO A 135 4.21 8.37 -13.44
N ASP A 136 4.60 8.20 -14.69
CA ASP A 136 4.51 6.92 -15.42
C ASP A 136 5.10 5.72 -14.66
N TYR A 137 6.05 5.97 -13.76
CA TYR A 137 6.67 4.93 -12.92
C TYR A 137 5.77 4.42 -11.78
N ILE A 138 4.66 5.08 -11.47
CA ILE A 138 3.67 4.57 -10.49
C ILE A 138 2.66 3.63 -11.16
N ASN A 139 2.56 3.65 -12.46
CA ASN A 139 1.73 2.69 -13.18
C ASN A 139 2.36 1.29 -13.12
N THR A 140 1.99 0.54 -12.09
CA THR A 140 2.54 -0.80 -11.83
C THR A 140 2.24 -1.80 -12.95
N SER A 141 1.24 -1.54 -13.81
CA SER A 141 0.93 -2.39 -14.98
C SER A 141 2.04 -2.36 -16.06
N ARG A 142 3.02 -1.47 -15.94
CA ARG A 142 4.18 -1.37 -16.84
C ARG A 142 5.37 -2.22 -16.40
N PHE A 143 5.29 -2.85 -15.24
CA PHE A 143 6.39 -3.63 -14.69
C PHE A 143 5.96 -5.08 -14.51
N ASP A 144 6.75 -5.99 -15.03
CA ASP A 144 6.50 -7.42 -14.93
C ASP A 144 6.79 -7.96 -13.52
N ASN A 145 7.63 -7.26 -12.76
CA ASN A 145 8.06 -7.69 -11.43
C ASN A 145 8.54 -6.50 -10.58
N LEU A 146 8.80 -6.75 -9.30
CA LEU A 146 9.29 -5.74 -8.35
C LEU A 146 10.74 -5.31 -8.61
N ASP A 147 11.56 -6.11 -9.29
CA ASP A 147 12.93 -5.75 -9.66
C ASP A 147 12.94 -4.63 -10.70
N ASP A 148 12.16 -4.78 -11.76
CA ASP A 148 12.04 -3.76 -12.80
C ASP A 148 11.43 -2.46 -12.24
N PHE A 149 10.41 -2.60 -11.39
CA PHE A 149 9.84 -1.47 -10.67
C PHE A 149 10.89 -0.74 -9.81
N SER A 150 11.64 -1.47 -8.98
CA SER A 150 12.68 -0.93 -8.10
C SER A 150 13.75 -0.14 -8.89
N LYS A 151 14.25 -0.73 -9.97
CA LYS A 151 15.22 -0.08 -10.87
C LYS A 151 14.68 1.17 -11.54
N ALA A 152 13.40 1.19 -11.88
CA ALA A 152 12.78 2.37 -12.47
C ALA A 152 12.59 3.49 -11.43
N VAL A 153 12.17 3.16 -10.21
CA VAL A 153 12.04 4.10 -9.09
C VAL A 153 13.39 4.68 -8.70
N ALA A 154 14.44 3.88 -8.63
CA ALA A 154 15.78 4.33 -8.25
C ALA A 154 16.35 5.42 -9.18
N LYS A 155 15.90 5.49 -10.43
CA LYS A 155 16.28 6.54 -11.39
C LYS A 155 15.59 7.88 -11.15
N GLN A 156 14.53 7.90 -10.33
CA GLN A 156 13.79 9.14 -10.07
C GLN A 156 14.45 9.92 -8.94
N PRO A 157 14.52 11.25 -9.05
CA PRO A 157 15.06 12.07 -7.97
C PRO A 157 14.08 12.10 -6.79
N LEU A 158 14.64 12.01 -5.59
CA LEU A 158 13.92 12.14 -4.33
C LEU A 158 13.41 13.57 -4.13
N ASP A 159 12.25 13.75 -3.54
CA ASP A 159 11.69 15.07 -3.26
C ASP A 159 12.37 15.80 -2.09
N PHE A 160 13.17 15.08 -1.29
CA PHE A 160 13.95 15.59 -0.15
C PHE A 160 15.05 14.60 0.23
N GLU A 161 16.03 15.07 0.99
CA GLU A 161 17.09 14.24 1.55
C GLU A 161 16.54 13.10 2.43
N PRO A 162 16.97 11.85 2.22
CA PRO A 162 16.56 10.71 3.04
C PRO A 162 16.70 10.99 4.54
N GLY A 163 15.71 10.57 5.31
CA GLY A 163 15.68 10.71 6.76
C GLY A 163 15.27 12.09 7.28
N THR A 164 15.12 13.12 6.43
CA THR A 164 14.86 14.49 6.90
C THR A 164 13.39 14.84 7.07
N MET A 165 12.51 14.23 6.29
CA MET A 165 11.08 14.53 6.32
C MET A 165 10.24 13.26 6.15
N TYR A 166 8.97 13.34 6.55
CA TYR A 166 7.97 12.33 6.28
C TYR A 166 7.18 12.70 5.02
N SER A 167 7.00 11.73 4.13
CA SER A 167 6.04 11.82 3.03
C SER A 167 5.56 10.44 2.62
N TYR A 168 4.26 10.23 2.72
CA TYR A 168 3.64 8.98 2.29
C TYR A 168 3.91 8.71 0.81
N GLY A 169 4.40 7.50 0.48
CA GLY A 169 4.84 7.22 -0.89
C GLY A 169 5.13 5.75 -1.19
N LEU A 170 5.99 5.51 -2.17
CA LEU A 170 6.30 4.20 -2.77
C LEU A 170 7.07 3.24 -1.87
N ASN A 171 7.43 3.65 -0.67
CA ASN A 171 8.35 2.95 0.23
C ASN A 171 8.01 1.47 0.42
N GLN A 172 6.74 1.12 0.54
CA GLN A 172 6.32 -0.26 0.81
C GLN A 172 6.50 -1.19 -0.40
N ALA A 173 6.42 -0.67 -1.62
CA ALA A 173 6.72 -1.45 -2.82
C ALA A 173 8.23 -1.74 -2.92
N ILE A 174 9.08 -0.78 -2.54
CA ILE A 174 10.53 -0.98 -2.43
C ILE A 174 10.85 -2.01 -1.34
N LEU A 175 10.15 -1.96 -0.18
CA LEU A 175 10.28 -2.99 0.86
C LEU A 175 9.85 -4.38 0.36
N GLY A 176 8.83 -4.48 -0.49
CA GLY A 176 8.46 -5.73 -1.14
C GLY A 176 9.63 -6.33 -1.92
N ARG A 177 10.34 -5.51 -2.72
CA ARG A 177 11.55 -5.94 -3.41
C ARG A 177 12.69 -6.31 -2.44
N LEU A 178 12.87 -5.55 -1.38
CA LEU A 178 13.87 -5.84 -0.35
C LEU A 178 13.61 -7.21 0.32
N ILE A 179 12.34 -7.52 0.62
CA ILE A 179 11.94 -8.83 1.14
C ILE A 179 12.34 -9.94 0.18
N GLU A 180 12.12 -9.77 -1.13
CA GLU A 180 12.53 -10.76 -2.13
C GLU A 180 14.05 -11.01 -2.11
N VAL A 181 14.84 -9.95 -2.09
CA VAL A 181 16.30 -10.04 -2.11
C VAL A 181 16.85 -10.70 -0.84
N ILE A 182 16.35 -10.31 0.33
CA ILE A 182 16.84 -10.85 1.61
C ILE A 182 16.39 -12.30 1.80
N SER A 183 15.15 -12.63 1.43
CA SER A 183 14.59 -13.96 1.67
C SER A 183 14.88 -14.97 0.57
N GLY A 184 15.23 -14.51 -0.64
CA GLY A 184 15.37 -15.37 -1.83
C GLY A 184 14.03 -15.92 -2.36
N LYS A 185 12.88 -15.42 -1.88
CA LYS A 185 11.54 -15.84 -2.27
C LYS A 185 10.82 -14.69 -2.97
N SER A 186 9.80 -15.00 -3.78
CA SER A 186 8.89 -13.94 -4.26
C SER A 186 8.20 -13.26 -3.07
N PHE A 187 7.86 -11.99 -3.21
CA PHE A 187 7.20 -11.22 -2.14
C PHE A 187 5.93 -11.93 -1.64
N TYR A 188 5.04 -12.33 -2.54
CA TYR A 188 3.85 -13.08 -2.16
C TYR A 188 4.18 -14.42 -1.51
N GLY A 189 5.15 -15.16 -2.05
CA GLY A 189 5.57 -16.46 -1.50
C GLY A 189 6.07 -16.33 -0.05
N PHE A 190 6.85 -15.28 0.25
CA PHE A 190 7.29 -15.01 1.62
C PHE A 190 6.13 -14.67 2.55
N LEU A 191 5.21 -13.78 2.12
CA LEU A 191 4.03 -13.42 2.90
C LEU A 191 3.14 -14.63 3.18
N LYS A 192 2.89 -15.44 2.15
CA LYS A 192 2.06 -16.63 2.26
C LYS A 192 2.60 -17.60 3.30
N GLU A 193 3.87 -17.99 3.17
CA GLU A 193 4.50 -18.98 4.05
C GLU A 193 4.64 -18.49 5.49
N ASN A 194 5.01 -17.22 5.69
CA ASN A 194 5.39 -16.71 7.00
C ASN A 194 4.26 -16.02 7.75
N ILE A 195 3.20 -15.60 7.06
CA ILE A 195 2.08 -14.86 7.65
C ILE A 195 0.74 -15.52 7.31
N PHE A 196 0.37 -15.61 6.03
CA PHE A 196 -1.00 -15.98 5.67
C PHE A 196 -1.35 -17.41 6.04
N ASP A 197 -0.50 -18.38 5.70
CA ASP A 197 -0.75 -19.80 6.03
C ASP A 197 -0.76 -20.01 7.54
N LYS A 198 0.11 -19.33 8.29
CA LYS A 198 0.17 -19.45 9.75
C LYS A 198 -1.04 -18.87 10.46
N LEU A 199 -1.68 -17.88 9.87
CA LEU A 199 -2.86 -17.20 10.41
C LEU A 199 -4.17 -17.69 9.80
N GLY A 200 -4.13 -18.65 8.87
CA GLY A 200 -5.31 -19.15 8.17
C GLY A 200 -5.94 -18.11 7.22
N MET A 201 -5.17 -17.14 6.73
CA MET A 201 -5.63 -16.08 5.82
C MET A 201 -5.65 -16.57 4.36
N ASN A 202 -6.46 -17.57 4.08
CA ASN A 202 -6.45 -18.33 2.83
C ASN A 202 -6.89 -17.50 1.61
N ASP A 203 -7.70 -16.49 1.80
CA ASP A 203 -8.20 -15.61 0.74
C ASP A 203 -7.35 -14.34 0.53
N THR A 204 -6.28 -14.15 1.31
CA THR A 204 -5.40 -13.00 1.18
C THR A 204 -4.35 -13.23 0.09
N LYS A 205 -4.47 -12.52 -1.02
CA LYS A 205 -3.62 -12.71 -2.22
C LYS A 205 -3.52 -11.44 -3.06
N PHE A 206 -2.54 -11.37 -3.95
CA PHE A 206 -2.39 -10.25 -4.89
C PHE A 206 -3.12 -10.48 -6.22
N HIS A 207 -3.36 -11.74 -6.60
CA HIS A 207 -4.00 -12.09 -7.84
C HIS A 207 -5.23 -12.94 -7.56
N LEU A 208 -6.38 -12.51 -8.08
CA LEU A 208 -7.64 -13.23 -7.98
C LEU A 208 -7.74 -14.29 -9.08
N THR A 209 -8.16 -15.50 -8.70
CA THR A 209 -8.63 -16.51 -9.62
C THR A 209 -10.01 -16.12 -10.19
N ASP A 210 -10.51 -16.86 -11.18
CA ASP A 210 -11.86 -16.62 -11.71
C ASP A 210 -12.94 -16.88 -10.63
N ASP A 211 -12.75 -17.90 -9.78
CA ASP A 211 -13.64 -18.18 -8.65
C ASP A 211 -13.59 -17.07 -7.59
N ASP A 212 -12.41 -16.51 -7.31
CA ASP A 212 -12.28 -15.36 -6.41
C ASP A 212 -13.03 -14.13 -6.94
N ARG A 213 -13.02 -13.91 -8.25
CA ARG A 213 -13.72 -12.79 -8.89
C ARG A 213 -15.24 -12.85 -8.71
N LEU A 214 -15.80 -14.04 -8.58
CA LEU A 214 -17.22 -14.23 -8.29
C LEU A 214 -17.60 -13.76 -6.87
N ARG A 215 -16.64 -13.75 -5.96
CA ARG A 215 -16.80 -13.33 -4.55
C ARG A 215 -16.24 -11.95 -4.27
N PHE A 216 -15.67 -11.28 -5.26
CA PHE A 216 -14.98 -10.00 -5.08
C PHE A 216 -15.96 -8.84 -5.07
N GLN A 217 -15.95 -8.05 -3.98
CA GLN A 217 -16.70 -6.82 -3.89
C GLN A 217 -15.84 -5.64 -4.39
N PRO A 218 -16.20 -5.02 -5.53
CA PRO A 218 -15.45 -3.88 -6.04
C PRO A 218 -15.60 -2.66 -5.14
N LEU A 219 -14.59 -1.79 -5.13
CA LEU A 219 -14.65 -0.53 -4.41
C LEU A 219 -15.74 0.38 -4.98
N ARG A 220 -16.72 0.72 -4.16
CA ARG A 220 -17.74 1.70 -4.52
C ARG A 220 -17.22 3.11 -4.30
N VAL A 221 -17.18 3.91 -5.35
CA VAL A 221 -16.79 5.32 -5.27
C VAL A 221 -18.03 6.18 -5.43
N ASN A 222 -18.43 6.89 -4.37
CA ASN A 222 -19.51 7.90 -4.45
C ASN A 222 -18.91 9.23 -4.91
N ILE A 223 -19.11 9.55 -6.21
CA ILE A 223 -18.58 10.78 -6.81
C ILE A 223 -19.23 12.03 -6.20
N LYS A 224 -20.48 11.93 -5.70
CA LYS A 224 -21.19 13.06 -5.08
C LYS A 224 -20.59 13.46 -3.73
N SER A 225 -19.95 12.54 -3.00
CA SER A 225 -19.30 12.84 -1.73
C SER A 225 -17.96 13.58 -1.86
N ARG A 226 -17.49 13.81 -3.08
CA ARG A 226 -16.24 14.56 -3.33
C ARG A 226 -16.41 16.08 -3.27
N THR A 227 -17.64 16.60 -3.33
CA THR A 227 -17.91 18.03 -3.30
C THR A 227 -17.64 18.73 -1.95
N PRO A 228 -17.70 18.09 -0.78
CA PRO A 228 -17.43 18.77 0.50
C PRO A 228 -15.98 19.17 0.75
N PHE A 229 -15.03 18.59 0.03
CA PHE A 229 -13.61 18.92 0.21
C PHE A 229 -13.17 20.18 -0.55
N ASN A 230 -14.09 20.86 -1.23
CA ASN A 230 -13.87 22.12 -1.96
C ASN A 230 -14.36 23.37 -1.21
N GLN A 231 -14.72 23.25 0.08
CA GLN A 231 -15.11 24.39 0.91
C GLN A 231 -14.05 24.70 1.95
#